data_e70f48a39f856cb70de72c959386fb64
#
_entry.id   e70f48a39f856cb70de72c959386fb64
#
_cell.length_a   1.000
_cell.length_b   1.000
_cell.length_c   1.000
_cell.angle_alpha   90.00
_cell.angle_beta   90.00
_cell.angle_gamma   90.00
#
_symmetry.space_group_name_H-M   'P 1'
#
loop_
_entity.id
_entity.type
_entity.pdbx_description
1 polymer ?
#
loop_
_entity_poly.entity_id
_entity_poly.type
_entity_poly.pdbx_seq_one_letter_code
_entity_poly.pdbx_strand_id
1 'polypeptide(L)'
;MADTAGFGNAQSHVVVVGAGWAGWGAAKALCEAGVRVTLIDGMADPTGSKPTTTASGKPFEAGTRGFWKDYPNINALTAELGLSNVFTEFTTSAFWSPEGLEATAPVFGDAAPLPSPLGQAFATVSNFKRLPVQDRLSIAGLLYAILDLNRSDAVYRKYDAISALTLFKQLRISDRMINDFLRPILLVGLFKPPEELSAAVTMELLYYYALAHQDSFDVRWIKSKSIAEQLLAPLSQRLRSQHHLDVLGGTLASRLNVSSSGTTLNSVETLSVATGHSAVINDVDAVVLAVGAKGMGALMANSPDCAALTPELVRAGSLDAID
;
A
#
# COMPACT_ATOMS: atom_id res chain seq x y z
N MET A 1 16.24 -13.05 16.19
CA MET A 1 17.35 -12.10 16.45
C MET A 1 18.22 -12.14 15.20
N ALA A 2 18.09 -11.13 14.34
CA ALA A 2 18.94 -11.03 13.16
C ALA A 2 20.29 -10.46 13.60
N ASP A 3 21.35 -11.11 13.15
CA ASP A 3 22.74 -10.75 13.40
C ASP A 3 23.00 -9.32 12.90
N THR A 4 23.28 -8.39 13.81
CA THR A 4 23.77 -7.06 13.47
C THR A 4 25.24 -7.19 13.08
N ALA A 5 25.49 -7.46 11.80
CA ALA A 5 26.82 -7.35 11.21
C ALA A 5 27.34 -5.92 11.46
N GLY A 6 28.45 -5.80 12.20
CA GLY A 6 29.06 -4.54 12.61
C GLY A 6 29.48 -3.72 11.40
N PHE A 7 28.82 -2.59 11.20
CA PHE A 7 29.27 -1.55 10.28
C PHE A 7 30.46 -0.82 10.96
N GLY A 8 31.61 -0.80 10.29
CA GLY A 8 32.80 -0.12 10.78
C GLY A 8 32.62 1.38 10.99
N ASN A 9 33.59 2.05 11.61
CA ASN A 9 33.60 3.42 12.13
C ASN A 9 33.26 4.59 11.17
N ALA A 10 32.90 4.36 9.93
CA ALA A 10 32.28 5.34 9.03
C ALA A 10 30.76 5.15 9.08
N GLN A 11 30.03 6.23 9.26
CA GLN A 11 28.55 6.19 9.25
C GLN A 11 28.07 5.69 7.88
N SER A 12 27.42 4.52 7.85
CA SER A 12 26.90 3.96 6.61
C SER A 12 25.94 4.91 5.93
N HIS A 13 26.03 5.00 4.60
CA HIS A 13 25.20 5.85 3.75
C HIS A 13 24.23 5.02 2.92
N VAL A 14 22.95 5.24 3.09
CA VAL A 14 21.89 4.56 2.35
C VAL A 14 21.07 5.57 1.55
N VAL A 15 20.87 5.28 0.26
CA VAL A 15 19.95 6.04 -0.60
C VAL A 15 18.59 5.34 -0.61
N VAL A 16 17.54 6.08 -0.28
CA VAL A 16 16.15 5.61 -0.40
C VAL A 16 15.53 6.27 -1.63
N VAL A 17 15.08 5.44 -2.57
CA VAL A 17 14.48 5.90 -3.82
C VAL A 17 12.97 5.77 -3.75
N GLY A 18 12.26 6.91 -3.81
CA GLY A 18 10.81 7.01 -3.68
C GLY A 18 10.37 7.43 -2.27
N ALA A 19 9.61 8.51 -2.18
CA ALA A 19 9.12 9.10 -0.93
C ALA A 19 7.63 8.79 -0.66
N GLY A 20 7.14 7.64 -1.10
CA GLY A 20 5.87 7.08 -0.65
C GLY A 20 5.95 6.60 0.81
N TRP A 21 4.88 6.00 1.31
CA TRP A 21 4.83 5.46 2.68
C TRP A 21 5.97 4.48 2.99
N ALA A 22 6.31 3.61 2.03
CA ALA A 22 7.42 2.66 2.17
C ALA A 22 8.77 3.38 2.28
N GLY A 23 9.00 4.41 1.45
CA GLY A 23 10.25 5.19 1.48
C GLY A 23 10.41 5.97 2.77
N TRP A 24 9.37 6.67 3.23
CA TRP A 24 9.41 7.37 4.52
C TRP A 24 9.56 6.41 5.70
N GLY A 25 8.92 5.22 5.65
CA GLY A 25 9.10 4.19 6.66
C GLY A 25 10.53 3.66 6.71
N ALA A 26 11.15 3.41 5.55
CA ALA A 26 12.54 3.00 5.45
C ALA A 26 13.49 4.10 5.93
N ALA A 27 13.29 5.34 5.50
CA ALA A 27 14.09 6.47 5.94
C ALA A 27 14.04 6.66 7.46
N LYS A 28 12.84 6.56 8.07
CA LYS A 28 12.67 6.61 9.52
C LYS A 28 13.48 5.52 10.22
N ALA A 29 13.30 4.28 9.83
CA ALA A 29 13.96 3.15 10.48
C ALA A 29 15.50 3.23 10.38
N LEU A 30 16.02 3.61 9.21
CA LEU A 30 17.44 3.77 8.99
C LEU A 30 18.04 4.96 9.79
N CYS A 31 17.37 6.11 9.78
CA CYS A 31 17.79 7.27 10.55
C CYS A 31 17.86 6.97 12.05
N GLU A 32 16.84 6.31 12.60
CA GLU A 32 16.79 5.90 14.00
C GLU A 32 17.84 4.85 14.37
N ALA A 33 18.28 4.06 13.39
CA ALA A 33 19.42 3.16 13.54
C ALA A 33 20.80 3.87 13.42
N GLY A 34 20.82 5.20 13.25
CA GLY A 34 22.05 5.98 13.13
C GLY A 34 22.69 5.98 11.74
N VAL A 35 21.97 5.52 10.72
CA VAL A 35 22.44 5.51 9.33
C VAL A 35 22.24 6.89 8.69
N ARG A 36 23.21 7.34 7.91
CA ARG A 36 23.03 8.51 7.03
C ARG A 36 22.11 8.12 5.88
N VAL A 37 21.06 8.92 5.64
CA VAL A 37 20.05 8.62 4.61
C VAL A 37 19.94 9.77 3.62
N THR A 38 19.95 9.46 2.33
CA THR A 38 19.53 10.37 1.27
C THR A 38 18.24 9.84 0.65
N LEU A 39 17.11 10.51 0.90
CA LEU A 39 15.81 10.21 0.30
C LEU A 39 15.62 11.03 -0.96
N ILE A 40 15.39 10.36 -2.09
CA ILE A 40 15.18 11.02 -3.39
C ILE A 40 13.79 10.70 -3.94
N ASP A 41 13.14 11.69 -4.55
CA ASP A 41 11.83 11.53 -5.17
C ASP A 41 11.66 12.48 -6.36
N GLY A 42 10.96 12.02 -7.40
CA GLY A 42 10.64 12.82 -8.57
C GLY A 42 9.69 14.00 -8.32
N MET A 43 8.93 13.94 -7.23
CA MET A 43 8.09 15.08 -6.82
C MET A 43 8.94 16.19 -6.21
N ALA A 44 8.63 17.44 -6.56
CA ALA A 44 9.35 18.61 -6.03
C ALA A 44 9.26 18.70 -4.50
N ASP A 45 8.14 18.30 -3.91
CA ASP A 45 7.96 18.12 -2.48
C ASP A 45 7.80 16.62 -2.17
N PRO A 46 8.82 15.94 -1.64
CA PRO A 46 8.77 14.52 -1.32
C PRO A 46 7.82 14.14 -0.18
N THR A 47 7.27 15.10 0.56
CA THR A 47 6.22 14.80 1.56
C THR A 47 4.87 14.50 0.91
N GLY A 48 4.70 14.84 -0.35
CA GLY A 48 3.52 14.55 -1.17
C GLY A 48 2.93 15.78 -1.85
N SER A 49 1.97 15.52 -2.73
CA SER A 49 1.27 16.59 -3.46
C SER A 49 0.50 17.51 -2.51
N LYS A 50 0.60 18.81 -2.73
CA LYS A 50 -0.34 19.74 -2.11
C LYS A 50 -1.74 19.47 -2.65
N PRO A 51 -2.78 19.57 -1.80
CA PRO A 51 -4.15 19.42 -2.28
C PRO A 51 -4.45 20.46 -3.34
N THR A 52 -5.13 20.03 -4.39
CA THR A 52 -5.71 20.96 -5.38
C THR A 52 -6.89 21.69 -4.75
N THR A 53 -7.34 22.76 -5.36
CA THR A 53 -8.54 23.46 -4.93
C THR A 53 -9.69 23.24 -5.90
N THR A 54 -10.89 23.05 -5.38
CA THR A 54 -12.11 23.04 -6.16
C THR A 54 -12.41 24.44 -6.72
N ALA A 55 -13.34 24.54 -7.67
CA ALA A 55 -13.80 25.83 -8.16
C ALA A 55 -14.34 26.78 -7.07
N SER A 56 -14.79 26.23 -5.93
CA SER A 56 -15.22 27.00 -4.75
C SER A 56 -14.10 27.33 -3.78
N GLY A 57 -12.84 27.05 -4.13
CA GLY A 57 -11.66 27.32 -3.29
C GLY A 57 -11.46 26.34 -2.14
N LYS A 58 -12.23 25.25 -2.06
CA LYS A 58 -12.05 24.22 -1.02
C LYS A 58 -10.89 23.29 -1.39
N PRO A 59 -10.06 22.87 -0.42
CA PRO A 59 -9.02 21.88 -0.69
C PRO A 59 -9.64 20.55 -1.12
N PHE A 60 -9.03 19.94 -2.10
CA PHE A 60 -9.43 18.63 -2.63
C PHE A 60 -8.18 17.76 -2.81
N GLU A 61 -8.23 16.57 -2.27
CA GLU A 61 -7.19 15.55 -2.43
C GLU A 61 -7.82 14.34 -3.11
N ALA A 62 -7.30 13.98 -4.29
CA ALA A 62 -7.76 12.80 -5.00
C ALA A 62 -7.40 11.54 -4.20
N GLY A 63 -8.35 10.62 -4.07
CA GLY A 63 -8.12 9.39 -3.31
C GLY A 63 -8.00 9.64 -1.82
N THR A 64 -9.00 10.29 -1.23
CA THR A 64 -9.13 10.45 0.22
C THR A 64 -8.83 9.12 0.93
N ARG A 65 -7.86 9.14 1.85
CA ARG A 65 -7.40 7.92 2.55
C ARG A 65 -8.00 7.85 3.94
N GLY A 66 -8.70 6.74 4.20
CA GLY A 66 -9.13 6.36 5.53
C GLY A 66 -8.00 5.68 6.31
N PHE A 67 -7.96 5.92 7.61
CA PHE A 67 -7.03 5.27 8.53
C PHE A 67 -7.84 4.39 9.47
N TRP A 68 -7.66 3.09 9.32
CA TRP A 68 -8.36 2.11 10.13
C TRP A 68 -7.86 2.12 11.57
N LYS A 69 -8.74 1.80 12.51
CA LYS A 69 -8.43 1.79 13.94
C LYS A 69 -7.27 0.85 14.28
N ASP A 70 -7.16 -0.24 13.58
CA ASP A 70 -6.13 -1.26 13.73
C ASP A 70 -4.88 -1.05 12.84
N TYR A 71 -4.59 0.19 12.45
CA TYR A 71 -3.31 0.56 11.83
C TYR A 71 -2.25 0.88 12.91
N PRO A 72 -1.55 -0.15 13.49
CA PRO A 72 -0.67 0.05 14.63
C PRO A 72 0.50 1.00 14.31
N ASN A 73 1.06 0.90 13.10
CA ASN A 73 2.20 1.73 12.70
C ASN A 73 1.82 3.22 12.57
N ILE A 74 0.63 3.52 12.07
CA ILE A 74 0.14 4.90 11.98
C ILE A 74 -0.16 5.45 13.38
N ASN A 75 -0.76 4.64 14.24
CA ASN A 75 -1.04 5.01 15.63
C ASN A 75 0.26 5.28 16.41
N ALA A 76 1.27 4.42 16.25
CA ALA A 76 2.59 4.60 16.84
C ALA A 76 3.28 5.87 16.32
N LEU A 77 3.29 6.09 15.00
CA LEU A 77 3.90 7.26 14.36
C LEU A 77 3.27 8.57 14.88
N THR A 78 1.94 8.63 14.93
CA THR A 78 1.25 9.85 15.40
C THR A 78 1.48 10.13 16.89
N ALA A 79 1.52 9.08 17.72
CA ALA A 79 1.87 9.21 19.14
C ALA A 79 3.31 9.71 19.32
N GLU A 80 4.24 9.14 18.60
CA GLU A 80 5.66 9.48 18.62
C GLU A 80 5.93 10.94 18.18
N LEU A 81 5.20 11.40 17.15
CA LEU A 81 5.29 12.78 16.67
C LEU A 81 4.48 13.79 17.52
N GLY A 82 3.74 13.34 18.54
CA GLY A 82 2.88 14.18 19.36
C GLY A 82 1.66 14.74 18.61
N LEU A 83 1.22 14.07 17.58
CA LEU A 83 0.13 14.53 16.68
C LEU A 83 -1.24 14.05 17.19
N SER A 84 -1.72 14.59 18.30
CA SER A 84 -2.96 14.15 18.94
C SER A 84 -4.26 14.59 18.24
N ASN A 85 -4.22 15.57 17.34
CA ASN A 85 -5.43 16.21 16.78
C ASN A 85 -5.45 16.26 15.25
N VAL A 86 -4.76 15.36 14.58
CA VAL A 86 -4.68 15.34 13.10
C VAL A 86 -5.85 14.58 12.45
N PHE A 87 -6.53 13.73 13.20
CA PHE A 87 -7.62 12.89 12.70
C PHE A 87 -8.98 13.34 13.20
N THR A 88 -10.01 13.03 12.40
CA THR A 88 -11.41 13.04 12.87
C THR A 88 -11.63 12.00 13.96
N GLU A 89 -12.77 12.05 14.62
CA GLU A 89 -13.24 10.89 15.37
C GLU A 89 -13.43 9.68 14.44
N PHE A 90 -13.40 8.49 15.01
CA PHE A 90 -13.69 7.28 14.26
C PHE A 90 -15.15 7.25 13.82
N THR A 91 -15.36 6.80 12.58
CA THR A 91 -16.68 6.62 11.97
C THR A 91 -16.86 5.16 11.57
N THR A 92 -18.08 4.68 11.62
CA THR A 92 -18.43 3.36 11.10
C THR A 92 -18.62 3.41 9.59
N SER A 93 -18.41 2.27 8.92
CA SER A 93 -18.71 2.11 7.50
C SER A 93 -20.17 1.72 7.29
N ALA A 94 -20.75 2.13 6.19
CA ALA A 94 -22.13 1.77 5.81
C ALA A 94 -22.16 1.29 4.36
N PHE A 95 -22.98 0.27 4.10
CA PHE A 95 -23.20 -0.30 2.78
C PHE A 95 -24.57 0.15 2.28
N TRP A 96 -24.60 0.81 1.15
CA TRP A 96 -25.79 1.37 0.53
C TRP A 96 -26.05 0.74 -0.83
N SER A 97 -27.32 0.47 -1.12
CA SER A 97 -27.82 0.13 -2.45
C SER A 97 -28.69 1.27 -2.99
N PRO A 98 -29.13 1.22 -4.25
CA PRO A 98 -30.11 2.17 -4.77
C PRO A 98 -31.41 2.26 -3.96
N GLU A 99 -31.76 1.19 -3.24
CA GLU A 99 -32.94 1.16 -2.38
C GLU A 99 -32.71 1.63 -0.94
N GLY A 100 -31.46 1.97 -0.57
CA GLY A 100 -31.12 2.54 0.73
C GLY A 100 -30.05 1.75 1.49
N LEU A 101 -29.97 1.98 2.80
CA LEU A 101 -29.01 1.36 3.70
C LEU A 101 -29.25 -0.15 3.84
N GLU A 102 -28.22 -0.94 3.53
CA GLU A 102 -28.23 -2.41 3.63
C GLU A 102 -27.67 -2.90 4.97
N ALA A 103 -26.52 -2.37 5.36
CA ALA A 103 -25.83 -2.74 6.58
C ALA A 103 -24.89 -1.63 7.05
N THR A 104 -24.64 -1.58 8.36
CA THR A 104 -23.53 -0.82 8.97
C THR A 104 -22.48 -1.77 9.50
N ALA A 105 -21.22 -1.34 9.47
CA ALA A 105 -20.14 -2.10 10.08
C ALA A 105 -19.92 -1.65 11.55
N PRO A 106 -19.45 -2.52 12.43
CA PRO A 106 -19.13 -3.92 12.14
C PRO A 106 -20.37 -4.73 11.79
N VAL A 107 -20.29 -5.51 10.72
CA VAL A 107 -21.42 -6.30 10.22
C VAL A 107 -21.88 -7.35 11.27
N PHE A 108 -21.03 -7.60 12.26
CA PHE A 108 -21.28 -8.52 13.38
C PHE A 108 -21.81 -7.83 14.66
N GLY A 109 -21.98 -6.53 14.63
CA GLY A 109 -22.51 -5.62 15.66
C GLY A 109 -22.88 -6.22 17.03
N ASP A 110 -24.13 -6.68 17.16
CA ASP A 110 -24.68 -7.12 18.43
C ASP A 110 -24.66 -8.65 18.64
N ALA A 111 -24.14 -9.42 17.70
CA ALA A 111 -24.05 -10.87 17.83
C ALA A 111 -22.67 -11.26 18.41
N ALA A 112 -22.65 -12.27 19.29
CA ALA A 112 -21.41 -12.86 19.74
C ALA A 112 -20.57 -13.31 18.53
N PRO A 113 -19.27 -12.99 18.46
CA PRO A 113 -18.44 -13.33 17.31
C PRO A 113 -18.39 -14.86 17.15
N LEU A 114 -18.96 -15.34 16.05
CA LEU A 114 -18.83 -16.74 15.67
C LEU A 114 -17.41 -16.98 15.13
N PRO A 115 -16.84 -18.17 15.35
CA PRO A 115 -15.54 -18.50 14.80
C PRO A 115 -15.51 -18.29 13.26
N SER A 116 -14.42 -17.71 12.75
CA SER A 116 -14.21 -17.58 11.33
C SER A 116 -14.13 -18.99 10.67
N PRO A 117 -14.74 -19.22 9.48
CA PRO A 117 -15.47 -18.25 8.62
C PRO A 117 -16.99 -18.24 8.84
N LEU A 118 -17.51 -18.92 9.86
CA LEU A 118 -18.96 -19.08 10.09
C LEU A 118 -19.64 -17.75 10.36
N GLY A 119 -18.97 -16.86 11.09
CA GLY A 119 -19.47 -15.53 11.39
C GLY A 119 -19.72 -14.71 10.13
N GLN A 120 -18.78 -14.70 9.18
CA GLN A 120 -18.90 -13.96 7.93
C GLN A 120 -20.02 -14.50 7.05
N ALA A 121 -20.13 -15.84 6.94
CA ALA A 121 -21.21 -16.47 6.22
C ALA A 121 -22.57 -16.10 6.81
N PHE A 122 -22.70 -16.18 8.13
CA PHE A 122 -23.94 -15.81 8.82
C PHE A 122 -24.27 -14.33 8.63
N ALA A 123 -23.31 -13.44 8.80
CA ALA A 123 -23.50 -12.00 8.62
C ALA A 123 -23.93 -11.65 7.19
N THR A 124 -23.28 -12.24 6.18
CA THR A 124 -23.65 -12.00 4.77
C THR A 124 -25.07 -12.47 4.50
N VAL A 125 -25.45 -13.63 5.03
CA VAL A 125 -26.79 -14.19 4.84
C VAL A 125 -27.85 -13.39 5.62
N SER A 126 -27.53 -12.86 6.80
CA SER A 126 -28.51 -12.16 7.65
C SER A 126 -28.70 -10.69 7.30
N ASN A 127 -27.65 -9.98 6.87
CA ASN A 127 -27.67 -8.53 6.70
C ASN A 127 -28.18 -8.11 5.31
N PHE A 128 -27.54 -8.39 4.25
CA PHE A 128 -27.90 -7.89 2.91
C PHE A 128 -29.26 -8.38 2.41
N LYS A 129 -30.32 -8.01 3.12
CA LYS A 129 -31.68 -8.57 2.95
C LYS A 129 -32.32 -8.30 1.59
N ARG A 130 -31.83 -7.30 0.87
CA ARG A 130 -32.34 -6.96 -0.47
C ARG A 130 -31.75 -7.86 -1.57
N LEU A 131 -30.64 -8.52 -1.30
CA LEU A 131 -30.20 -9.64 -2.11
C LEU A 131 -31.06 -10.87 -1.78
N PRO A 132 -31.65 -11.57 -2.75
CA PRO A 132 -32.37 -12.81 -2.51
C PRO A 132 -31.52 -13.82 -1.73
N VAL A 133 -32.14 -14.63 -0.89
CA VAL A 133 -31.44 -15.59 -0.03
C VAL A 133 -30.50 -16.52 -0.83
N GLN A 134 -30.96 -17.00 -1.97
CA GLN A 134 -30.15 -17.86 -2.86
C GLN A 134 -28.88 -17.15 -3.37
N ASP A 135 -28.96 -15.86 -3.67
CA ASP A 135 -27.81 -15.08 -4.11
C ASP A 135 -26.82 -14.90 -2.95
N ARG A 136 -27.31 -14.59 -1.74
CA ARG A 136 -26.49 -14.50 -0.54
C ARG A 136 -25.79 -15.82 -0.20
N LEU A 137 -26.47 -16.95 -0.33
CA LEU A 137 -25.90 -18.27 -0.09
C LEU A 137 -24.84 -18.65 -1.15
N SER A 138 -24.91 -18.10 -2.36
CA SER A 138 -23.93 -18.38 -3.40
C SER A 138 -22.49 -17.96 -3.03
N ILE A 139 -22.32 -17.04 -2.07
CA ILE A 139 -20.97 -16.60 -1.61
C ILE A 139 -20.20 -17.69 -0.83
N ALA A 140 -20.87 -18.76 -0.42
CA ALA A 140 -20.22 -19.80 0.40
C ALA A 140 -18.99 -20.43 -0.28
N GLY A 141 -19.02 -20.57 -1.62
CA GLY A 141 -17.86 -21.04 -2.38
C GLY A 141 -16.64 -20.15 -2.27
N LEU A 142 -16.86 -18.83 -2.21
CA LEU A 142 -15.77 -17.86 -2.05
C LEU A 142 -15.09 -17.97 -0.67
N LEU A 143 -15.87 -18.23 0.38
CA LEU A 143 -15.29 -18.45 1.72
C LEU A 143 -14.36 -19.66 1.74
N TYR A 144 -14.73 -20.75 1.02
CA TYR A 144 -13.84 -21.89 0.87
C TYR A 144 -12.54 -21.52 0.14
N ALA A 145 -12.63 -20.78 -0.97
CA ALA A 145 -11.45 -20.39 -1.73
C ALA A 145 -10.50 -19.46 -0.91
N ILE A 146 -11.06 -18.56 -0.09
CA ILE A 146 -10.28 -17.71 0.82
C ILE A 146 -9.52 -18.54 1.86
N LEU A 147 -10.11 -19.61 2.36
CA LEU A 147 -9.45 -20.52 3.30
C LEU A 147 -8.41 -21.41 2.63
N ASP A 148 -8.63 -21.82 1.38
CA ASP A 148 -7.67 -22.59 0.57
C ASP A 148 -6.41 -21.76 0.21
N LEU A 149 -6.53 -20.44 0.16
CA LEU A 149 -5.43 -19.52 -0.14
C LEU A 149 -4.44 -19.46 1.05
N ASN A 150 -3.50 -20.39 1.08
CA ASN A 150 -2.50 -20.50 2.15
C ASN A 150 -1.23 -19.68 1.90
N ARG A 151 -1.22 -18.81 0.88
CA ARG A 151 -0.10 -17.94 0.48
C ARG A 151 1.21 -18.67 0.12
N SER A 152 1.20 -20.01 0.01
CA SER A 152 2.35 -20.69 -0.59
C SER A 152 2.45 -20.33 -2.08
N ASP A 153 3.66 -20.27 -2.60
CA ASP A 153 3.91 -19.89 -4.00
C ASP A 153 3.11 -20.70 -5.01
N ALA A 154 2.92 -22.00 -4.74
CA ALA A 154 2.19 -22.88 -5.65
C ALA A 154 0.70 -22.55 -5.68
N VAL A 155 0.08 -22.35 -4.50
CA VAL A 155 -1.34 -22.03 -4.39
C VAL A 155 -1.60 -20.60 -4.86
N TYR A 156 -0.73 -19.65 -4.49
CA TYR A 156 -0.86 -18.27 -4.95
C TYR A 156 -0.83 -18.20 -6.48
N ARG A 157 0.15 -18.81 -7.14
CA ARG A 157 0.24 -18.83 -8.62
C ARG A 157 -0.96 -19.49 -9.28
N LYS A 158 -1.54 -20.51 -8.66
CA LYS A 158 -2.76 -21.16 -9.17
C LYS A 158 -3.92 -20.17 -9.27
N TYR A 159 -4.12 -19.35 -8.24
CA TYR A 159 -5.19 -18.36 -8.23
C TYR A 159 -4.83 -17.08 -9.00
N ASP A 160 -3.56 -16.71 -9.05
CA ASP A 160 -3.08 -15.56 -9.81
C ASP A 160 -3.17 -15.76 -11.32
N ALA A 161 -3.21 -17.02 -11.78
CA ALA A 161 -3.33 -17.38 -13.20
C ALA A 161 -4.75 -17.17 -13.78
N ILE A 162 -5.74 -16.84 -12.96
CA ILE A 162 -7.13 -16.63 -13.41
C ILE A 162 -7.67 -15.29 -12.88
N SER A 163 -8.64 -14.72 -13.62
CA SER A 163 -9.31 -13.52 -13.15
C SER A 163 -10.27 -13.81 -11.99
N ALA A 164 -10.56 -12.79 -11.18
CA ALA A 164 -11.54 -12.87 -10.12
C ALA A 164 -12.92 -13.29 -10.66
N LEU A 165 -13.35 -12.75 -11.81
CA LEU A 165 -14.61 -13.16 -12.43
C LEU A 165 -14.62 -14.65 -12.78
N THR A 166 -13.52 -15.16 -13.33
CA THR A 166 -13.38 -16.58 -13.65
C THR A 166 -13.54 -17.44 -12.39
N LEU A 167 -12.87 -17.06 -11.29
CA LEU A 167 -13.04 -17.74 -10.00
C LEU A 167 -14.49 -17.69 -9.52
N PHE A 168 -15.13 -16.53 -9.55
CA PHE A 168 -16.52 -16.38 -9.10
C PHE A 168 -17.48 -17.28 -9.88
N LYS A 169 -17.29 -17.39 -11.20
CA LYS A 169 -18.09 -18.29 -12.04
C LYS A 169 -17.83 -19.77 -11.73
N GLN A 170 -16.57 -20.17 -11.52
CA GLN A 170 -16.22 -21.53 -11.12
C GLN A 170 -16.85 -21.91 -9.77
N LEU A 171 -16.91 -20.98 -8.83
CA LEU A 171 -17.54 -21.16 -7.53
C LEU A 171 -19.07 -21.02 -7.56
N ARG A 172 -19.66 -20.81 -8.74
CA ARG A 172 -21.11 -20.65 -8.95
C ARG A 172 -21.72 -19.50 -8.14
N ILE A 173 -20.96 -18.44 -7.95
CA ILE A 173 -21.49 -17.21 -7.36
C ILE A 173 -22.49 -16.60 -8.36
N SER A 174 -23.65 -16.18 -7.86
CA SER A 174 -24.69 -15.63 -8.72
C SER A 174 -24.28 -14.33 -9.38
N ASP A 175 -24.79 -14.07 -10.57
CA ASP A 175 -24.51 -12.82 -11.30
C ASP A 175 -24.93 -11.58 -10.49
N ARG A 176 -26.02 -11.69 -9.76
CA ARG A 176 -26.51 -10.62 -8.90
C ARG A 176 -25.55 -10.35 -7.74
N MET A 177 -25.07 -11.39 -7.05
CA MET A 177 -24.05 -11.24 -6.01
C MET A 177 -22.76 -10.62 -6.56
N ILE A 178 -22.32 -11.02 -7.75
CA ILE A 178 -21.14 -10.44 -8.39
C ILE A 178 -21.35 -8.96 -8.70
N ASN A 179 -22.46 -8.60 -9.36
CA ASN A 179 -22.65 -7.25 -9.88
C ASN A 179 -23.08 -6.24 -8.81
N ASP A 180 -23.94 -6.66 -7.87
CA ASP A 180 -24.55 -5.74 -6.91
C ASP A 180 -23.72 -5.63 -5.61
N PHE A 181 -22.83 -6.59 -5.34
CA PHE A 181 -22.04 -6.61 -4.11
C PHE A 181 -20.52 -6.68 -4.34
N LEU A 182 -20.04 -7.74 -4.99
CA LEU A 182 -18.58 -7.95 -5.11
C LEU A 182 -17.91 -6.92 -6.02
N ARG A 183 -18.47 -6.63 -7.19
CA ARG A 183 -17.92 -5.66 -8.14
C ARG A 183 -17.77 -4.24 -7.55
N PRO A 184 -18.77 -3.65 -6.88
CA PRO A 184 -18.61 -2.35 -6.23
C PRO A 184 -17.47 -2.33 -5.20
N ILE A 185 -17.36 -3.37 -4.37
CA ILE A 185 -16.28 -3.48 -3.37
C ILE A 185 -14.91 -3.53 -4.04
N LEU A 186 -14.77 -4.30 -5.11
CA LEU A 186 -13.51 -4.43 -5.84
C LEU A 186 -13.12 -3.13 -6.57
N LEU A 187 -14.09 -2.45 -7.17
CA LEU A 187 -13.87 -1.15 -7.81
C LEU A 187 -13.41 -0.09 -6.80
N VAL A 188 -13.94 -0.10 -5.59
CA VAL A 188 -13.51 0.83 -4.52
C VAL A 188 -12.17 0.42 -3.91
N GLY A 189 -11.96 -0.88 -3.69
CA GLY A 189 -10.77 -1.38 -3.00
C GLY A 189 -9.54 -1.57 -3.88
N LEU A 190 -9.73 -1.97 -5.14
CA LEU A 190 -8.65 -2.31 -6.09
C LEU A 190 -8.71 -1.50 -7.40
N PHE A 191 -9.68 -0.60 -7.56
CA PHE A 191 -9.84 0.30 -8.71
C PHE A 191 -9.98 -0.39 -10.08
N LYS A 192 -10.26 -1.70 -10.10
CA LYS A 192 -10.43 -2.50 -11.31
C LYS A 192 -11.64 -3.42 -11.18
N PRO A 193 -12.30 -3.76 -12.31
CA PRO A 193 -13.40 -4.72 -12.30
C PRO A 193 -12.87 -6.16 -12.16
N PRO A 194 -13.71 -7.11 -11.72
CA PRO A 194 -13.28 -8.50 -11.47
C PRO A 194 -12.77 -9.25 -12.71
N GLU A 195 -13.04 -8.76 -13.91
CA GLU A 195 -12.50 -9.28 -15.17
C GLU A 195 -11.00 -9.06 -15.30
N GLU A 196 -10.50 -7.94 -14.76
CA GLU A 196 -9.11 -7.49 -14.89
C GLU A 196 -8.27 -7.77 -13.63
N LEU A 197 -8.90 -8.21 -12.55
CA LEU A 197 -8.23 -8.50 -11.30
C LEU A 197 -7.78 -9.96 -11.23
N SER A 198 -6.58 -10.20 -10.71
CA SER A 198 -6.15 -11.54 -10.28
C SER A 198 -7.08 -12.07 -9.18
N ALA A 199 -7.43 -13.35 -9.27
CA ALA A 199 -8.23 -13.99 -8.24
C ALA A 199 -7.46 -14.07 -6.89
N ALA A 200 -6.13 -14.24 -6.92
CA ALA A 200 -5.30 -14.23 -5.70
C ALA A 200 -5.39 -12.89 -4.98
N VAL A 201 -5.12 -11.78 -5.68
CA VAL A 201 -5.19 -10.42 -5.12
C VAL A 201 -6.60 -10.10 -4.62
N THR A 202 -7.61 -10.52 -5.36
CA THR A 202 -9.01 -10.34 -4.95
C THR A 202 -9.33 -11.07 -3.64
N MET A 203 -8.88 -12.31 -3.50
CA MET A 203 -9.09 -13.07 -2.26
C MET A 203 -8.31 -12.49 -1.09
N GLU A 204 -7.12 -11.95 -1.30
CA GLU A 204 -6.36 -11.21 -0.28
C GLU A 204 -7.14 -10.00 0.23
N LEU A 205 -7.71 -9.21 -0.68
CA LEU A 205 -8.56 -8.07 -0.30
C LEU A 205 -9.78 -8.51 0.50
N LEU A 206 -10.50 -9.53 0.00
CA LEU A 206 -11.70 -10.01 0.67
C LEU A 206 -11.38 -10.67 2.02
N TYR A 207 -10.24 -11.35 2.14
CA TYR A 207 -9.72 -11.84 3.41
C TYR A 207 -9.50 -10.68 4.39
N TYR A 208 -8.84 -9.62 3.94
CA TYR A 208 -8.57 -8.44 4.75
C TYR A 208 -9.88 -7.82 5.26
N TYR A 209 -10.83 -7.57 4.38
CA TYR A 209 -12.12 -7.00 4.76
C TYR A 209 -12.99 -7.92 5.62
N ALA A 210 -13.03 -9.21 5.30
CA ALA A 210 -13.94 -10.15 5.95
C ALA A 210 -13.36 -10.75 7.24
N LEU A 211 -12.05 -10.97 7.31
CA LEU A 211 -11.41 -11.71 8.40
C LEU A 211 -10.50 -10.86 9.28
N ALA A 212 -9.74 -9.94 8.70
CA ALA A 212 -8.78 -9.16 9.47
C ALA A 212 -9.45 -8.03 10.27
N HIS A 213 -10.59 -7.49 9.78
CA HIS A 213 -11.34 -6.41 10.41
C HIS A 213 -12.65 -6.86 11.07
N GLN A 214 -12.67 -8.05 11.64
CA GLN A 214 -13.90 -8.58 12.27
C GLN A 214 -14.39 -7.73 13.45
N ASP A 215 -13.47 -7.21 14.23
CA ASP A 215 -13.79 -6.52 15.48
C ASP A 215 -14.09 -5.02 15.29
N SER A 216 -13.64 -4.43 14.20
CA SER A 216 -13.81 -3.01 13.93
C SER A 216 -13.63 -2.66 12.45
N PHE A 217 -14.64 -2.02 11.88
CA PHE A 217 -14.55 -1.31 10.60
C PHE A 217 -14.42 0.21 10.81
N ASP A 218 -14.00 0.62 12.00
CA ASP A 218 -13.87 2.03 12.32
C ASP A 218 -12.73 2.66 11.54
N VAL A 219 -13.03 3.74 10.86
CA VAL A 219 -12.12 4.51 10.04
C VAL A 219 -12.17 5.98 10.44
N ARG A 220 -11.02 6.64 10.37
CA ARG A 220 -10.90 8.08 10.59
C ARG A 220 -10.15 8.74 9.44
N TRP A 221 -10.29 10.04 9.32
CA TRP A 221 -9.78 10.83 8.20
C TRP A 221 -8.86 11.94 8.69
N ILE A 222 -8.01 12.46 7.84
CA ILE A 222 -7.28 13.68 8.15
C ILE A 222 -8.28 14.84 8.29
N LYS A 223 -8.15 15.61 9.37
CA LYS A 223 -9.18 16.56 9.81
C LYS A 223 -9.26 17.85 8.99
N SER A 224 -8.15 18.43 8.59
CA SER A 224 -8.17 19.81 8.08
C SER A 224 -7.17 20.14 6.98
N LYS A 225 -6.17 19.31 6.74
CA LYS A 225 -5.11 19.52 5.77
C LYS A 225 -4.83 18.20 5.04
N SER A 226 -3.80 18.19 4.18
CA SER A 226 -3.37 16.97 3.51
C SER A 226 -2.60 16.03 4.45
N ILE A 227 -2.49 14.76 4.03
CA ILE A 227 -1.61 13.78 4.67
C ILE A 227 -0.16 14.29 4.67
N ALA A 228 0.25 14.92 3.56
CA ALA A 228 1.57 15.53 3.43
C ALA A 228 1.84 16.53 4.57
N GLU A 229 0.95 17.48 4.78
CA GLU A 229 1.12 18.53 5.79
C GLU A 229 0.95 18.04 7.22
N GLN A 230 0.07 17.08 7.46
CA GLN A 230 -0.28 16.62 8.82
C GLN A 230 0.62 15.51 9.34
N LEU A 231 1.15 14.65 8.49
CA LEU A 231 1.91 13.47 8.89
C LEU A 231 3.35 13.48 8.33
N LEU A 232 3.52 13.64 7.03
CA LEU A 232 4.83 13.45 6.40
C LEU A 232 5.76 14.66 6.57
N ALA A 233 5.24 15.87 6.54
CA ALA A 233 6.06 17.05 6.78
C ALA A 233 6.61 17.10 8.24
N PRO A 234 5.81 16.84 9.30
CA PRO A 234 6.35 16.71 10.66
C PRO A 234 7.38 15.59 10.81
N LEU A 235 7.14 14.41 10.16
CA LEU A 235 8.12 13.33 10.14
C LEU A 235 9.43 13.76 9.48
N SER A 236 9.35 14.34 8.28
CA SER A 236 10.51 14.86 7.55
C SER A 236 11.29 15.88 8.38
N GLN A 237 10.59 16.83 8.99
CA GLN A 237 11.21 17.84 9.85
C GLN A 237 11.96 17.21 11.03
N ARG A 238 11.34 16.27 11.72
CA ARG A 238 11.97 15.55 12.84
C ARG A 238 13.21 14.79 12.40
N LEU A 239 13.12 14.00 11.35
CA LEU A 239 14.26 13.20 10.87
C LEU A 239 15.42 14.09 10.41
N ARG A 240 15.15 15.20 9.73
CA ARG A 240 16.18 16.16 9.32
C ARG A 240 16.81 16.91 10.47
N SER A 241 16.07 17.20 11.54
CA SER A 241 16.58 17.94 12.69
C SER A 241 17.31 17.08 13.72
N GLN A 242 16.98 15.81 13.83
CA GLN A 242 17.49 14.90 14.86
C GLN A 242 18.43 13.82 14.32
N HIS A 243 18.41 13.60 13.00
CA HIS A 243 19.17 12.55 12.34
C HIS A 243 19.84 13.07 11.06
N HIS A 244 20.66 12.23 10.44
CA HIS A 244 21.35 12.55 9.20
C HIS A 244 20.49 12.18 7.97
N LEU A 245 19.41 12.94 7.75
CA LEU A 245 18.53 12.81 6.59
C LEU A 245 18.70 13.98 5.63
N ASP A 246 19.12 13.68 4.41
CA ASP A 246 19.03 14.57 3.25
C ASP A 246 17.81 14.20 2.41
N VAL A 247 17.01 15.20 2.00
CA VAL A 247 15.82 15.00 1.17
C VAL A 247 15.97 15.76 -0.13
N LEU A 248 16.00 15.05 -1.26
CA LEU A 248 16.17 15.60 -2.60
C LEU A 248 14.88 15.42 -3.40
N GLY A 249 14.06 16.46 -3.40
CA GLY A 249 12.84 16.53 -4.23
C GLY A 249 13.15 16.92 -5.67
N GLY A 250 12.23 16.60 -6.59
CA GLY A 250 12.38 16.84 -8.03
C GLY A 250 13.56 16.07 -8.64
N THR A 251 13.93 14.95 -8.03
CA THR A 251 15.13 14.17 -8.37
C THR A 251 14.74 12.71 -8.61
N LEU A 252 15.02 12.19 -9.78
CA LEU A 252 14.84 10.78 -10.13
C LEU A 252 16.16 10.02 -9.99
N ALA A 253 16.13 8.80 -9.46
CA ALA A 253 17.22 7.85 -9.68
C ALA A 253 17.16 7.37 -11.13
N SER A 254 18.20 7.64 -11.89
CA SER A 254 18.26 7.29 -13.31
C SER A 254 19.03 6.00 -13.55
N ARG A 255 20.04 5.69 -12.73
CA ARG A 255 20.86 4.49 -12.85
C ARG A 255 21.49 4.10 -11.51
N LEU A 256 21.64 2.80 -11.29
CA LEU A 256 22.42 2.20 -10.21
C LEU A 256 23.74 1.68 -10.77
N ASN A 257 24.85 2.15 -10.23
CA ASN A 257 26.18 1.72 -10.68
C ASN A 257 26.77 0.70 -9.70
N VAL A 258 27.25 -0.39 -10.25
CA VAL A 258 27.91 -1.46 -9.51
C VAL A 258 29.42 -1.20 -9.52
N SER A 259 30.10 -1.60 -8.47
CA SER A 259 31.55 -1.48 -8.34
C SER A 259 32.29 -2.26 -9.44
N SER A 260 33.53 -1.95 -9.68
CA SER A 260 34.38 -2.66 -10.67
C SER A 260 34.54 -4.15 -10.35
N SER A 261 34.35 -4.58 -9.10
CA SER A 261 34.28 -6.00 -8.71
C SER A 261 33.00 -6.69 -9.17
N GLY A 262 31.97 -5.93 -9.57
CA GLY A 262 30.70 -6.45 -10.03
C GLY A 262 29.82 -7.05 -8.94
N THR A 263 30.12 -6.82 -7.66
CA THR A 263 29.43 -7.47 -6.53
C THR A 263 28.74 -6.53 -5.55
N THR A 264 29.08 -5.24 -5.58
CA THR A 264 28.54 -4.23 -4.66
C THR A 264 28.08 -2.99 -5.41
N LEU A 265 27.07 -2.32 -4.87
CA LEU A 265 26.66 -1.01 -5.35
C LEU A 265 27.76 0.02 -5.02
N ASN A 266 27.95 1.01 -5.89
CA ASN A 266 28.97 2.04 -5.72
C ASN A 266 28.37 3.45 -5.69
N SER A 267 27.44 3.72 -6.58
CA SER A 267 26.81 5.05 -6.68
C SER A 267 25.43 5.00 -7.31
N VAL A 268 24.68 6.09 -7.14
CA VAL A 268 23.37 6.30 -7.76
C VAL A 268 23.43 7.53 -8.65
N GLU A 269 23.20 7.36 -9.95
CA GLU A 269 23.00 8.48 -10.85
C GLU A 269 21.58 9.05 -10.67
N THR A 270 21.51 10.37 -10.68
CA THR A 270 20.26 11.10 -10.51
C THR A 270 20.02 12.08 -11.64
N LEU A 271 18.75 12.38 -11.88
CA LEU A 271 18.31 13.34 -12.90
C LEU A 271 17.34 14.33 -12.26
N SER A 272 17.64 15.62 -12.37
CA SER A 272 16.72 16.67 -11.98
C SER A 272 15.53 16.73 -12.96
N VAL A 273 14.30 16.59 -12.42
CA VAL A 273 13.06 16.67 -13.22
C VAL A 273 12.88 18.03 -13.87
N ALA A 274 13.28 19.10 -13.16
CA ALA A 274 13.07 20.46 -13.64
C ALA A 274 14.07 20.90 -14.71
N THR A 275 15.34 20.45 -14.62
CA THR A 275 16.44 20.97 -15.47
C THR A 275 17.02 19.93 -16.42
N GLY A 276 16.75 18.65 -16.21
CA GLY A 276 17.41 17.55 -16.91
C GLY A 276 18.90 17.38 -16.55
N HIS A 277 19.38 18.10 -15.52
CA HIS A 277 20.78 17.98 -15.09
C HIS A 277 21.00 16.66 -14.37
N SER A 278 22.06 15.95 -14.76
CA SER A 278 22.48 14.70 -14.10
C SER A 278 23.50 14.98 -13.00
N ALA A 279 23.41 14.23 -11.90
CA ALA A 279 24.36 14.22 -10.81
C ALA A 279 24.59 12.78 -10.33
N VAL A 280 25.61 12.58 -9.50
CA VAL A 280 25.96 11.27 -8.95
C VAL A 280 26.06 11.36 -7.44
N ILE A 281 25.38 10.46 -6.74
CA ILE A 281 25.55 10.24 -5.31
C ILE A 281 26.56 9.12 -5.14
N ASN A 282 27.73 9.46 -4.63
CA ASN A 282 28.85 8.53 -4.41
C ASN A 282 28.84 7.99 -2.99
N ASP A 283 29.70 7.02 -2.73
CA ASP A 283 29.93 6.42 -1.42
C ASP A 283 28.61 5.90 -0.79
N VAL A 284 27.87 5.13 -1.60
CA VAL A 284 26.59 4.53 -1.23
C VAL A 284 26.81 3.08 -0.84
N ASP A 285 26.54 2.74 0.43
CA ASP A 285 26.67 1.37 0.92
C ASP A 285 25.48 0.48 0.54
N ALA A 286 24.27 1.08 0.45
CA ALA A 286 23.07 0.36 0.06
C ALA A 286 22.02 1.29 -0.55
N VAL A 287 21.09 0.71 -1.30
CA VAL A 287 19.90 1.40 -1.84
C VAL A 287 18.63 0.67 -1.44
N VAL A 288 17.66 1.42 -0.96
CA VAL A 288 16.29 0.94 -0.75
C VAL A 288 15.42 1.45 -1.90
N LEU A 289 14.85 0.53 -2.67
CA LEU A 289 13.98 0.84 -3.79
C LEU A 289 12.51 0.80 -3.33
N ALA A 290 11.96 1.96 -3.03
CA ALA A 290 10.57 2.15 -2.60
C ALA A 290 9.72 2.74 -3.75
N VAL A 291 9.91 2.20 -4.95
CA VAL A 291 9.27 2.63 -6.19
C VAL A 291 8.22 1.62 -6.66
N GLY A 292 7.20 2.09 -7.38
CA GLY A 292 6.24 1.19 -8.03
C GLY A 292 6.85 0.37 -9.17
N ALA A 293 6.09 -0.59 -9.70
CA ALA A 293 6.56 -1.50 -10.76
C ALA A 293 7.12 -0.75 -11.98
N LYS A 294 6.44 0.30 -12.46
CA LYS A 294 6.93 1.13 -13.58
C LYS A 294 8.28 1.78 -13.29
N GLY A 295 8.44 2.36 -12.10
CA GLY A 295 9.70 2.98 -11.67
C GLY A 295 10.82 1.95 -11.54
N MET A 296 10.51 0.78 -10.99
CA MET A 296 11.44 -0.35 -10.91
C MET A 296 11.88 -0.80 -12.30
N GLY A 297 10.93 -1.02 -13.23
CA GLY A 297 11.23 -1.43 -14.60
C GLY A 297 12.13 -0.42 -15.33
N ALA A 298 11.82 0.87 -15.24
CA ALA A 298 12.62 1.93 -15.83
C ALA A 298 14.04 2.00 -15.24
N LEU A 299 14.17 1.88 -13.93
CA LEU A 299 15.46 1.91 -13.24
C LEU A 299 16.32 0.70 -13.60
N MET A 300 15.75 -0.51 -13.63
CA MET A 300 16.49 -1.74 -14.01
C MET A 300 16.90 -1.73 -15.48
N ALA A 301 16.05 -1.21 -16.38
CA ALA A 301 16.41 -1.07 -17.80
C ALA A 301 17.64 -0.16 -18.01
N ASN A 302 17.79 0.87 -17.19
CA ASN A 302 18.93 1.79 -17.23
C ASN A 302 20.14 1.31 -16.40
N SER A 303 20.02 0.21 -15.66
CA SER A 303 21.04 -0.33 -14.74
C SER A 303 21.38 -1.78 -15.07
N PRO A 304 21.92 -2.08 -16.29
CA PRO A 304 22.06 -3.46 -16.77
C PRO A 304 22.96 -4.34 -15.88
N ASP A 305 24.01 -3.77 -15.29
CA ASP A 305 24.89 -4.53 -14.40
C ASP A 305 24.19 -4.90 -13.08
N CYS A 306 23.41 -3.98 -12.53
CA CYS A 306 22.58 -4.24 -11.36
C CYS A 306 21.46 -5.23 -11.69
N ALA A 307 20.79 -5.07 -12.83
CA ALA A 307 19.73 -5.98 -13.29
C ALA A 307 20.23 -7.43 -13.47
N ALA A 308 21.45 -7.62 -13.93
CA ALA A 308 22.06 -8.94 -14.06
C ALA A 308 22.28 -9.64 -12.70
N LEU A 309 22.54 -8.86 -11.65
CA LEU A 309 22.76 -9.37 -10.29
C LEU A 309 21.43 -9.59 -9.53
N THR A 310 20.35 -8.92 -9.93
CA THR A 310 19.07 -8.87 -9.20
C THR A 310 17.88 -9.18 -10.15
N PRO A 311 17.80 -10.39 -10.72
CA PRO A 311 16.74 -10.74 -11.68
C PRO A 311 15.33 -10.67 -11.06
N GLU A 312 15.20 -10.75 -9.76
CA GLU A 312 13.94 -10.55 -9.02
C GLU A 312 13.43 -9.11 -9.12
N LEU A 313 14.30 -8.11 -9.13
CA LEU A 313 13.92 -6.71 -9.33
C LEU A 313 13.47 -6.45 -10.77
N VAL A 314 14.08 -7.11 -11.74
CA VAL A 314 13.63 -7.07 -13.14
C VAL A 314 12.22 -7.65 -13.26
N ARG A 315 11.96 -8.80 -12.62
CA ARG A 315 10.62 -9.39 -12.58
C ARG A 315 9.61 -8.48 -11.88
N ALA A 316 9.98 -7.87 -10.76
CA ALA A 316 9.12 -6.91 -10.06
C ALA A 316 8.78 -5.69 -10.93
N GLY A 317 9.73 -5.23 -11.75
CA GLY A 317 9.54 -4.14 -12.70
C GLY A 317 8.67 -4.49 -13.93
N SER A 318 8.42 -5.77 -14.18
CA SER A 318 7.56 -6.25 -15.27
C SER A 318 6.12 -6.51 -14.85
N LEU A 319 5.77 -6.29 -13.57
CA LEU A 319 4.39 -6.46 -13.10
C LEU A 319 3.49 -5.38 -13.69
N ASP A 320 2.27 -5.77 -14.04
CA ASP A 320 1.24 -4.82 -14.44
C ASP A 320 0.88 -3.92 -13.26
N ALA A 321 0.85 -2.64 -13.51
CA ALA A 321 0.50 -1.63 -12.52
C ALA A 321 -0.81 -0.94 -12.90
N ILE A 322 -1.61 -0.60 -11.91
CA ILE A 322 -2.77 0.27 -12.07
C ILE A 322 -2.23 1.70 -12.21
N ASP A 323 -2.62 2.37 -13.29
CA ASP A 323 -2.27 3.77 -13.56
C ASP A 323 -3.20 4.75 -12.86
#